data_ff708741e7bdab47976a26ce94b41d28
#
_entry.id   ff708741e7bdab47976a26ce94b41d28
#
_cell.length_a   1.000
_cell.length_b   1.000
_cell.length_c   1.000
_cell.angle_alpha   90.00
_cell.angle_beta   90.00
_cell.angle_gamma   90.00
#
_symmetry.space_group_name_H-M   'P 1'
#
loop_
_entity.id
_entity.type
_entity.pdbx_description
1 polymer ?
#
loop_
_entity_poly.entity_id
_entity_poly.type
_entity_poly.pdbx_seq_one_letter_code
_entity_poly.pdbx_strand_id
1 'polypeptide(L)'
;LWEFTMSDSADEIHLESSCVATLKSTTRITPETTDEVRQLVLKIDEPSFRYTAGQSIGVLVPGPHQFGNEFHHRRYSIANPVESGNSQSIELELLVRRCFYLDEISGEQYPGIASNYLCDARVGDKIKITGPYRSPFKIPADTSSNLLMIGTGTGVAPFRAFVRQIYAQHGSWQGDVRLFYGDRGGMNLLYMNDQQKDLTQFYDEQSFKAFSVLTDRPLSGAEEGLQDSLKNNVEECVRLLREPNTYLYLAGQEKTARVFDKVMVDAFGSEEAWNKEKSTLVEQERWAELLYH
;
A
#
# COMPACT_ATOMS: atom_id res chain seq x y z
N LEU A 1 16.28 -28.84 -4.18
CA LEU A 1 14.91 -28.99 -4.70
C LEU A 1 13.99 -28.20 -3.77
N TRP A 2 13.79 -26.92 -4.05
CA TRP A 2 12.79 -26.08 -3.38
C TRP A 2 11.61 -26.02 -4.35
N GLU A 3 10.53 -26.67 -3.99
CA GLU A 3 9.24 -26.48 -4.64
C GLU A 3 8.78 -25.07 -4.32
N PHE A 4 8.88 -24.18 -5.30
CA PHE A 4 8.10 -22.96 -5.34
C PHE A 4 6.64 -23.37 -5.46
N THR A 5 5.91 -23.36 -4.36
CA THR A 5 4.46 -23.36 -4.43
C THR A 5 4.04 -22.01 -4.97
N MET A 6 3.82 -21.97 -6.29
CA MET A 6 3.09 -20.91 -6.95
C MET A 6 1.64 -20.98 -6.46
N SER A 7 1.29 -20.18 -5.47
CA SER A 7 -0.10 -19.81 -5.18
C SER A 7 -0.37 -18.38 -5.66
N ASP A 8 0.07 -18.08 -6.89
CA ASP A 8 -0.54 -17.04 -7.69
C ASP A 8 -1.54 -17.75 -8.58
N SER A 9 -2.79 -17.84 -8.12
CA SER A 9 -3.91 -18.22 -8.95
C SER A 9 -4.01 -17.20 -10.09
N ALA A 10 -3.42 -17.58 -11.25
CA ALA A 10 -3.82 -17.22 -12.61
C ALA A 10 -4.60 -15.91 -12.80
N ASP A 11 -4.06 -14.76 -12.38
CA ASP A 11 -4.27 -13.54 -13.13
C ASP A 11 -3.37 -13.65 -14.37
N GLU A 12 -3.87 -14.27 -15.45
CA GLU A 12 -3.22 -14.24 -16.75
C GLU A 12 -2.81 -12.81 -17.03
N ILE A 13 -1.51 -12.60 -17.30
CA ILE A 13 -1.00 -11.29 -17.72
C ILE A 13 -1.65 -11.01 -19.07
N HIS A 14 -2.75 -10.28 -19.07
CA HIS A 14 -3.42 -9.86 -20.30
C HIS A 14 -2.54 -8.81 -20.99
N LEU A 15 -1.51 -9.27 -21.72
CA LEU A 15 -0.64 -8.40 -22.53
C LEU A 15 -1.45 -7.59 -23.55
N GLU A 16 -2.61 -8.11 -23.95
CA GLU A 16 -3.54 -7.44 -24.86
C GLU A 16 -4.16 -6.17 -24.27
N SER A 17 -4.22 -6.04 -22.94
CA SER A 17 -4.71 -4.85 -22.24
C SER A 17 -3.60 -3.91 -21.76
N SER A 18 -2.40 -4.01 -22.35
CA SER A 18 -1.29 -3.14 -21.99
C SER A 18 -1.38 -1.79 -22.69
N CYS A 19 -1.02 -0.72 -21.97
CA CYS A 19 -0.84 0.60 -22.54
C CYS A 19 0.52 1.21 -22.16
N VAL A 20 0.85 2.35 -22.75
CA VAL A 20 2.12 3.04 -22.51
C VAL A 20 1.85 4.29 -21.69
N ALA A 21 2.43 4.36 -20.51
CA ALA A 21 2.46 5.56 -19.69
C ALA A 21 3.76 6.33 -19.91
N THR A 22 3.71 7.65 -19.73
CA THR A 22 4.89 8.52 -19.76
C THR A 22 5.23 8.94 -18.34
N LEU A 23 6.47 8.75 -17.90
CA LEU A 23 6.94 9.26 -16.61
C LEU A 23 6.97 10.80 -16.64
N LYS A 24 6.06 11.42 -15.88
CA LYS A 24 5.92 12.88 -15.77
C LYS A 24 6.84 13.46 -14.71
N SER A 25 6.97 12.77 -13.58
CA SER A 25 7.88 13.16 -12.51
C SER A 25 8.33 11.95 -11.69
N THR A 26 9.50 12.08 -11.08
CA THR A 26 10.06 11.12 -10.12
C THR A 26 10.74 11.92 -9.01
N THR A 27 10.27 11.72 -7.79
CA THR A 27 10.75 12.46 -6.61
C THR A 27 11.08 11.49 -5.50
N ARG A 28 12.30 11.55 -4.97
CA ARG A 28 12.64 10.82 -3.75
C ARG A 28 11.92 11.47 -2.57
N ILE A 29 11.17 10.67 -1.79
CA ILE A 29 10.39 11.13 -0.64
C ILE A 29 10.92 10.61 0.70
N THR A 30 12.13 10.09 0.68
CA THR A 30 12.88 9.67 1.87
C THR A 30 14.24 10.36 1.90
N PRO A 31 14.82 10.60 3.11
CA PRO A 31 16.17 11.15 3.26
C PRO A 31 17.23 10.30 2.54
N GLU A 32 18.32 10.94 2.08
CA GLU A 32 19.40 10.24 1.37
C GLU A 32 20.10 9.18 2.21
N THR A 33 20.06 9.32 3.51
CA THR A 33 20.69 8.40 4.49
C THR A 33 19.85 7.16 4.79
N THR A 34 18.67 7.03 4.18
CA THR A 34 17.72 5.93 4.42
C THR A 34 17.44 5.16 3.13
N ASP A 35 16.62 4.13 3.22
CA ASP A 35 16.16 3.41 2.03
C ASP A 35 15.51 4.38 1.03
N GLU A 36 15.85 4.24 -0.22
CA GLU A 36 15.27 5.09 -1.26
C GLU A 36 13.84 4.70 -1.55
N VAL A 37 12.93 5.65 -1.34
CA VAL A 37 11.54 5.55 -1.80
C VAL A 37 11.23 6.74 -2.69
N ARG A 38 10.65 6.46 -3.86
CA ARG A 38 10.25 7.48 -4.82
C ARG A 38 8.75 7.49 -5.04
N GLN A 39 8.23 8.69 -5.18
CA GLN A 39 6.93 8.92 -5.80
C GLN A 39 7.13 9.16 -7.29
N LEU A 40 6.48 8.34 -8.11
CA LEU A 40 6.47 8.46 -9.55
C LEU A 40 5.09 8.93 -10.00
N VAL A 41 5.03 9.88 -10.91
CA VAL A 41 3.78 10.28 -11.57
C VAL A 41 3.83 9.82 -13.03
N LEU A 42 2.91 8.94 -13.38
CA LEU A 42 2.75 8.39 -14.72
C LEU A 42 1.55 9.05 -15.41
N LYS A 43 1.78 9.61 -16.59
CA LYS A 43 0.72 10.15 -17.45
C LYS A 43 0.28 9.09 -18.45
N ILE A 44 -1.02 8.83 -18.52
CA ILE A 44 -1.65 7.89 -19.43
C ILE A 44 -2.56 8.67 -20.37
N ASP A 45 -2.29 8.59 -21.66
CA ASP A 45 -3.05 9.28 -22.71
C ASP A 45 -4.08 8.32 -23.37
N GLU A 46 -4.33 7.13 -22.78
CA GLU A 46 -5.31 6.15 -23.26
C GLU A 46 -6.73 6.54 -22.78
N PRO A 47 -7.64 6.95 -23.69
CA PRO A 47 -8.95 7.47 -23.30
C PRO A 47 -9.86 6.44 -22.61
N SER A 48 -9.60 5.15 -22.78
CA SER A 48 -10.37 4.05 -22.19
C SER A 48 -9.90 3.69 -20.77
N PHE A 49 -8.72 4.12 -20.36
CA PHE A 49 -8.16 3.79 -19.06
C PHE A 49 -9.01 4.40 -17.94
N ARG A 50 -9.45 3.61 -16.99
CA ARG A 50 -10.20 4.04 -15.81
C ARG A 50 -9.77 3.23 -14.61
N TYR A 51 -9.65 3.88 -13.46
CA TYR A 51 -9.34 3.21 -12.19
C TYR A 51 -10.15 3.78 -11.04
N THR A 52 -10.12 3.10 -9.90
CA THR A 52 -10.67 3.57 -8.62
C THR A 52 -9.60 3.48 -7.54
N ALA A 53 -9.70 4.29 -6.49
CA ALA A 53 -8.79 4.20 -5.36
C ALA A 53 -8.75 2.77 -4.79
N GLY A 54 -7.56 2.32 -4.41
CA GLY A 54 -7.31 0.96 -3.94
C GLY A 54 -6.87 -0.02 -5.02
N GLN A 55 -7.07 0.28 -6.31
CA GLN A 55 -6.59 -0.56 -7.40
C GLN A 55 -5.08 -0.46 -7.60
N SER A 56 -4.54 -1.38 -8.40
CA SER A 56 -3.13 -1.45 -8.77
C SER A 56 -2.96 -1.52 -10.28
N ILE A 57 -1.77 -1.15 -10.75
CA ILE A 57 -1.31 -1.43 -12.11
C ILE A 57 -0.14 -2.41 -12.07
N GLY A 58 0.07 -3.12 -13.17
CA GLY A 58 1.29 -3.87 -13.41
C GLY A 58 2.28 -3.04 -14.21
N VAL A 59 3.56 -3.16 -13.91
CA VAL A 59 4.66 -2.61 -14.70
C VAL A 59 5.35 -3.75 -15.41
N LEU A 60 5.54 -3.63 -16.71
CA LEU A 60 6.25 -4.58 -17.55
C LEU A 60 7.67 -4.06 -17.81
N VAL A 61 8.65 -4.66 -17.16
CA VAL A 61 10.06 -4.33 -17.38
C VAL A 61 10.57 -5.17 -18.56
N PRO A 62 11.07 -4.54 -19.66
CA PRO A 62 11.56 -5.29 -20.81
C PRO A 62 12.80 -6.12 -20.46
N GLY A 63 12.88 -7.31 -21.08
CA GLY A 63 13.98 -8.25 -20.88
C GLY A 63 15.12 -8.09 -21.87
N PRO A 64 15.95 -9.14 -22.02
CA PRO A 64 15.68 -10.51 -21.56
C PRO A 64 15.92 -10.72 -20.04
N HIS A 65 15.05 -11.52 -19.43
CA HIS A 65 15.12 -11.94 -18.04
C HIS A 65 15.44 -13.43 -17.91
N GLN A 66 15.57 -13.91 -16.66
CA GLN A 66 15.80 -15.32 -16.39
C GLN A 66 14.71 -16.19 -17.05
N PHE A 67 15.08 -17.40 -17.45
CA PHE A 67 14.22 -18.36 -18.15
C PHE A 67 13.65 -17.88 -19.50
N GLY A 68 14.28 -16.87 -20.14
CA GLY A 68 13.88 -16.39 -21.46
C GLY A 68 12.60 -15.53 -21.46
N ASN A 69 12.16 -15.06 -20.30
CA ASN A 69 11.02 -14.16 -20.21
C ASN A 69 11.31 -12.82 -20.88
N GLU A 70 10.43 -12.40 -21.78
CA GLU A 70 10.55 -11.10 -22.48
C GLU A 70 10.26 -9.92 -21.54
N PHE A 71 9.44 -10.13 -20.50
CA PHE A 71 9.06 -9.12 -19.54
C PHE A 71 9.11 -9.66 -18.12
N HIS A 72 9.53 -8.80 -17.18
CA HIS A 72 9.28 -9.00 -15.76
C HIS A 72 8.08 -8.15 -15.36
N HIS A 73 7.07 -8.77 -14.74
CA HIS A 73 5.83 -8.12 -14.32
C HIS A 73 5.81 -7.92 -12.81
N ARG A 74 5.50 -6.69 -12.36
CA ARG A 74 5.33 -6.40 -10.93
C ARG A 74 4.16 -5.43 -10.74
N ARG A 75 3.29 -5.72 -9.78
CA ARG A 75 2.13 -4.88 -9.44
C ARG A 75 2.49 -3.80 -8.45
N TYR A 76 1.89 -2.61 -8.63
CA TYR A 76 2.02 -1.44 -7.75
C TYR A 76 0.65 -0.85 -7.47
N SER A 77 0.36 -0.59 -6.18
CA SER A 77 -0.87 0.10 -5.79
C SER A 77 -0.83 1.55 -6.23
N ILE A 78 -1.97 2.05 -6.71
CA ILE A 78 -2.14 3.45 -7.09
C ILE A 78 -2.29 4.27 -5.80
N ALA A 79 -1.49 5.32 -5.66
CA ALA A 79 -1.38 6.12 -4.44
C ALA A 79 -2.22 7.42 -4.46
N ASN A 80 -2.98 7.67 -5.53
CA ASN A 80 -3.87 8.82 -5.65
C ASN A 80 -5.29 8.41 -6.05
N PRO A 81 -6.32 9.19 -5.67
CA PRO A 81 -7.67 9.01 -6.20
C PRO A 81 -7.74 9.49 -7.66
N VAL A 82 -8.81 9.13 -8.36
CA VAL A 82 -9.12 9.70 -9.67
C VAL A 82 -9.40 11.19 -9.51
N GLU A 83 -8.71 12.01 -10.27
CA GLU A 83 -9.00 13.45 -10.29
C GLU A 83 -10.33 13.72 -10.98
N SER A 84 -11.18 14.52 -10.33
CA SER A 84 -12.46 14.95 -10.90
C SER A 84 -12.21 15.97 -12.01
N GLY A 85 -12.50 15.63 -13.26
CA GLY A 85 -12.40 16.56 -14.41
C GLY A 85 -12.41 15.83 -15.75
N ASN A 86 -12.74 16.57 -16.81
CA ASN A 86 -12.69 16.10 -18.20
C ASN A 86 -11.24 16.15 -18.75
N SER A 87 -10.29 15.61 -18.03
CA SER A 87 -8.91 15.54 -18.51
C SER A 87 -8.81 14.51 -19.63
N GLN A 88 -8.16 14.89 -20.73
CA GLN A 88 -7.82 13.96 -21.82
C GLN A 88 -6.75 12.94 -21.44
N SER A 89 -6.13 13.11 -20.29
CA SER A 89 -5.09 12.23 -19.77
C SER A 89 -5.31 11.96 -18.28
N ILE A 90 -4.89 10.79 -17.83
CA ILE A 90 -4.97 10.35 -16.43
C ILE A 90 -3.56 10.36 -15.85
N GLU A 91 -3.43 10.84 -14.62
CA GLU A 91 -2.19 10.79 -13.87
C GLU A 91 -2.31 9.75 -12.74
N LEU A 92 -1.37 8.82 -12.71
CA LEU A 92 -1.23 7.83 -11.64
C LEU A 92 0.00 8.15 -10.81
N GLU A 93 -0.15 8.12 -9.49
CA GLU A 93 0.96 8.20 -8.56
C GLU A 93 1.30 6.80 -8.05
N LEU A 94 2.56 6.42 -8.17
CA LEU A 94 3.09 5.17 -7.63
C LEU A 94 4.11 5.46 -6.54
N LEU A 95 4.13 4.60 -5.53
CA LEU A 95 5.11 4.63 -4.47
C LEU A 95 6.05 3.43 -4.64
N VAL A 96 7.31 3.69 -4.92
CA VAL A 96 8.29 2.67 -5.25
C VAL A 96 9.49 2.74 -4.30
N ARG A 97 9.69 1.68 -3.52
CA ARG A 97 10.92 1.48 -2.75
C ARG A 97 11.93 0.76 -3.62
N ARG A 98 13.16 1.29 -3.71
CA ARG A 98 14.27 0.58 -4.32
C ARG A 98 14.63 -0.63 -3.47
N CYS A 99 14.45 -1.82 -4.02
CA CYS A 99 14.68 -3.07 -3.33
C CYS A 99 15.98 -3.74 -3.80
N PHE A 100 16.65 -4.36 -2.85
CA PHE A 100 17.75 -5.27 -3.08
C PHE A 100 17.49 -6.55 -2.30
N TYR A 101 17.94 -7.67 -2.80
CA TYR A 101 17.91 -8.94 -2.09
C TYR A 101 19.31 -9.54 -1.98
N LEU A 102 19.57 -10.20 -0.89
CA LEU A 102 20.81 -10.91 -0.65
C LEU A 102 20.64 -12.37 -1.08
N ASP A 103 21.58 -12.86 -1.87
CA ASP A 103 21.71 -14.29 -2.11
C ASP A 103 22.22 -14.95 -0.82
N GLU A 104 21.45 -15.90 -0.28
CA GLU A 104 21.77 -16.54 0.99
C GLU A 104 23.04 -17.42 0.93
N ILE A 105 23.44 -17.81 -0.27
CA ILE A 105 24.59 -18.70 -0.48
C ILE A 105 25.87 -17.88 -0.72
N SER A 106 25.81 -16.91 -1.62
CA SER A 106 26.97 -16.09 -1.99
C SER A 106 27.15 -14.86 -1.10
N GLY A 107 26.09 -14.40 -0.43
CA GLY A 107 26.05 -13.13 0.29
C GLY A 107 26.09 -11.91 -0.64
N GLU A 108 25.98 -12.12 -1.95
CA GLU A 108 25.94 -11.05 -2.93
C GLU A 108 24.57 -10.34 -2.93
N GLN A 109 24.61 -9.03 -3.16
CA GLN A 109 23.41 -8.20 -3.22
C GLN A 109 22.98 -7.99 -4.67
N TYR A 110 21.74 -8.36 -4.97
CA TYR A 110 21.15 -8.20 -6.30
C TYR A 110 20.03 -7.15 -6.30
N PRO A 111 19.97 -6.28 -7.31
CA PRO A 111 18.88 -5.31 -7.44
C PRO A 111 17.57 -5.99 -7.83
N GLY A 112 16.48 -5.59 -7.17
CA GLY A 112 15.14 -5.97 -7.59
C GLY A 112 14.81 -5.37 -8.96
N ILE A 113 14.36 -6.20 -9.90
CA ILE A 113 14.22 -5.83 -11.32
C ILE A 113 13.30 -4.61 -11.49
N ALA A 114 12.05 -4.71 -11.08
CA ALA A 114 11.06 -3.65 -11.35
C ALA A 114 11.32 -2.39 -10.51
N SER A 115 11.72 -2.54 -9.25
CA SER A 115 11.95 -1.38 -8.37
C SER A 115 13.14 -0.54 -8.83
N ASN A 116 14.24 -1.18 -9.25
CA ASN A 116 15.40 -0.45 -9.77
C ASN A 116 15.10 0.16 -11.15
N TYR A 117 14.43 -0.56 -12.05
CA TYR A 117 13.98 -0.03 -13.34
C TYR A 117 13.18 1.28 -13.15
N LEU A 118 12.22 1.30 -12.23
CA LEU A 118 11.39 2.47 -11.96
C LEU A 118 12.15 3.60 -11.24
N CYS A 119 13.02 3.26 -10.29
CA CYS A 119 13.81 4.27 -9.58
C CYS A 119 14.89 4.93 -10.47
N ASP A 120 15.37 4.23 -11.51
CA ASP A 120 16.35 4.75 -12.47
C ASP A 120 15.70 5.46 -13.65
N ALA A 121 14.38 5.35 -13.83
CA ALA A 121 13.65 5.97 -14.91
C ALA A 121 13.71 7.50 -14.84
N ARG A 122 13.76 8.14 -16.01
CA ARG A 122 13.86 9.58 -16.18
C ARG A 122 12.55 10.17 -16.70
N VAL A 123 12.31 11.43 -16.38
CA VAL A 123 11.16 12.17 -16.92
C VAL A 123 11.15 12.08 -18.44
N GLY A 124 10.02 11.69 -19.00
CA GLY A 124 9.83 11.44 -20.43
C GLY A 124 9.91 9.96 -20.84
N ASP A 125 10.48 9.10 -20.00
CA ASP A 125 10.57 7.67 -20.30
C ASP A 125 9.18 7.03 -20.47
N LYS A 126 9.11 6.07 -21.40
CA LYS A 126 7.91 5.31 -21.70
C LYS A 126 7.93 4.01 -20.91
N ILE A 127 6.92 3.83 -20.07
CA ILE A 127 6.75 2.66 -19.20
C ILE A 127 5.53 1.89 -19.67
N LYS A 128 5.73 0.61 -20.03
CA LYS A 128 4.63 -0.26 -20.41
C LYS A 128 3.93 -0.77 -19.14
N ILE A 129 2.62 -0.57 -19.09
CA ILE A 129 1.80 -0.93 -17.93
C ILE A 129 0.63 -1.81 -18.35
N THR A 130 0.09 -2.57 -17.40
CA THR A 130 -1.11 -3.40 -17.53
C THR A 130 -2.12 -3.05 -16.45
N GLY A 131 -3.35 -3.46 -16.62
CA GLY A 131 -4.43 -3.20 -15.67
C GLY A 131 -5.31 -2.01 -16.06
N PRO A 132 -6.06 -1.39 -15.11
CA PRO A 132 -5.96 -1.61 -13.66
C PRO A 132 -6.50 -2.96 -13.21
N TYR A 133 -5.90 -3.49 -12.15
CA TYR A 133 -6.30 -4.77 -11.58
C TYR A 133 -7.36 -4.59 -10.51
N ARG A 134 -8.25 -5.57 -10.40
CA ARG A 134 -9.23 -5.62 -9.31
C ARG A 134 -8.51 -5.63 -7.96
N SER A 135 -9.12 -5.02 -6.97
CA SER A 135 -8.60 -4.96 -5.62
C SER A 135 -9.71 -5.30 -4.62
N PRO A 136 -9.38 -5.99 -3.53
CA PRO A 136 -10.29 -6.11 -2.40
C PRO A 136 -10.48 -4.77 -1.67
N PHE A 137 -9.59 -3.81 -1.87
CA PHE A 137 -9.66 -2.48 -1.26
C PHE A 137 -10.70 -1.62 -1.97
N LYS A 138 -11.79 -1.33 -1.27
CA LYS A 138 -12.87 -0.48 -1.76
C LYS A 138 -13.30 0.46 -0.64
N ILE A 139 -13.49 1.73 -0.96
CA ILE A 139 -14.10 2.68 -0.03
C ILE A 139 -15.59 2.35 0.06
N PRO A 140 -16.16 2.14 1.26
CA PRO A 140 -17.59 1.93 1.43
C PRO A 140 -18.40 3.12 0.87
N ALA A 141 -19.58 2.84 0.33
CA ALA A 141 -20.47 3.89 -0.17
C ALA A 141 -21.12 4.69 0.97
N ASP A 142 -21.29 4.08 2.13
CA ASP A 142 -21.83 4.73 3.33
C ASP A 142 -20.73 5.52 4.04
N THR A 143 -20.86 6.83 4.04
CA THR A 143 -19.90 7.76 4.67
C THR A 143 -19.88 7.68 6.20
N SER A 144 -20.83 6.98 6.82
CA SER A 144 -20.83 6.68 8.25
C SER A 144 -19.97 5.45 8.62
N SER A 145 -19.44 4.75 7.63
CA SER A 145 -18.56 3.59 7.85
C SER A 145 -17.25 3.97 8.53
N ASN A 146 -16.80 3.13 9.45
CA ASN A 146 -15.48 3.28 10.05
C ASN A 146 -14.43 2.56 9.19
N LEU A 147 -13.25 3.16 9.07
CA LEU A 147 -12.13 2.61 8.32
C LEU A 147 -10.94 2.41 9.27
N LEU A 148 -10.57 1.16 9.49
CA LEU A 148 -9.38 0.79 10.24
C LEU A 148 -8.30 0.35 9.26
N MET A 149 -7.30 1.20 9.03
CA MET A 149 -6.23 1.00 8.07
C MET A 149 -4.92 0.69 8.80
N ILE A 150 -4.32 -0.44 8.49
CA ILE A 150 -3.09 -0.93 9.12
C ILE A 150 -2.03 -1.13 8.03
N GLY A 151 -0.91 -0.43 8.11
CA GLY A 151 0.09 -0.50 7.06
C GLY A 151 1.53 -0.37 7.50
N THR A 152 2.45 -0.87 6.68
CA THR A 152 3.89 -0.68 6.83
C THR A 152 4.52 -0.32 5.49
N GLY A 153 5.56 0.51 5.53
CA GLY A 153 6.35 0.88 4.36
C GLY A 153 5.49 1.40 3.19
N THR A 154 5.74 0.92 1.99
CA THR A 154 4.99 1.33 0.79
C THR A 154 3.53 0.86 0.77
N GLY A 155 3.10 0.02 1.72
CA GLY A 155 1.70 -0.34 1.92
C GLY A 155 0.79 0.86 2.27
N VAL A 156 1.36 2.03 2.62
CA VAL A 156 0.59 3.26 2.81
C VAL A 156 -0.03 3.80 1.50
N ALA A 157 0.45 3.39 0.34
CA ALA A 157 0.02 3.93 -0.96
C ALA A 157 -1.51 3.88 -1.18
N PRO A 158 -2.21 2.73 -1.05
CA PRO A 158 -3.66 2.70 -1.19
C PRO A 158 -4.39 3.49 -0.11
N PHE A 159 -3.85 3.58 1.10
CA PHE A 159 -4.45 4.37 2.18
C PHE A 159 -4.37 5.87 1.91
N ARG A 160 -3.25 6.33 1.33
CA ARG A 160 -3.15 7.71 0.87
C ARG A 160 -4.22 8.04 -0.18
N ALA A 161 -4.45 7.14 -1.14
CA ALA A 161 -5.52 7.32 -2.12
C ALA A 161 -6.90 7.40 -1.44
N PHE A 162 -7.16 6.55 -0.43
CA PHE A 162 -8.41 6.55 0.33
C PHE A 162 -8.63 7.85 1.09
N VAL A 163 -7.65 8.27 1.89
CA VAL A 163 -7.74 9.49 2.69
C VAL A 163 -7.95 10.70 1.79
N ARG A 164 -7.21 10.81 0.69
CA ARG A 164 -7.39 11.89 -0.29
C ARG A 164 -8.77 11.85 -0.95
N GLN A 165 -9.29 10.68 -1.29
CA GLN A 165 -10.63 10.58 -1.86
C GLN A 165 -11.71 10.98 -0.87
N ILE A 166 -11.60 10.51 0.37
CA ILE A 166 -12.57 10.77 1.43
C ILE A 166 -12.66 12.27 1.74
N TYR A 167 -11.53 12.93 2.01
CA TYR A 167 -11.53 14.30 2.50
C TYR A 167 -11.43 15.37 1.40
N ALA A 168 -10.72 15.11 0.30
CA ALA A 168 -10.58 16.07 -0.77
C ALA A 168 -11.73 16.03 -1.78
N GLN A 169 -12.38 14.87 -1.98
CA GLN A 169 -13.45 14.73 -2.99
C GLN A 169 -14.84 14.64 -2.40
N HIS A 170 -15.02 13.99 -1.24
CA HIS A 170 -16.32 13.87 -0.58
C HIS A 170 -16.61 14.98 0.43
N GLY A 171 -15.58 15.74 0.85
CA GLY A 171 -15.70 16.92 1.70
C GLY A 171 -16.08 16.65 3.16
N SER A 172 -16.65 15.50 3.51
CA SER A 172 -16.91 15.09 4.88
C SER A 172 -17.10 13.58 4.99
N TRP A 173 -16.48 12.99 5.99
CA TRP A 173 -16.67 11.60 6.36
C TRP A 173 -17.16 11.53 7.80
N GLN A 174 -18.24 10.80 8.06
CA GLN A 174 -18.91 10.78 9.36
C GLN A 174 -18.38 9.68 10.28
N GLY A 175 -17.92 8.57 9.68
CA GLY A 175 -17.33 7.45 10.42
C GLY A 175 -15.90 7.73 10.85
N ASP A 176 -15.41 6.94 11.78
CA ASP A 176 -14.04 7.02 12.27
C ASP A 176 -13.05 6.48 11.22
N VAL A 177 -12.02 7.26 10.87
CA VAL A 177 -10.91 6.84 10.00
C VAL A 177 -9.64 6.77 10.82
N ARG A 178 -9.09 5.58 10.98
CA ARG A 178 -7.90 5.30 11.79
C ARG A 178 -6.82 4.68 10.93
N LEU A 179 -5.66 5.31 10.88
CA LEU A 179 -4.48 4.81 10.17
C LEU A 179 -3.37 4.47 11.17
N PHE A 180 -3.08 3.20 11.34
CA PHE A 180 -1.90 2.71 12.05
C PHE A 180 -0.80 2.43 11.03
N TYR A 181 0.27 3.22 11.09
CA TYR A 181 1.31 3.14 10.10
C TYR A 181 2.69 3.06 10.75
N GLY A 182 3.45 2.02 10.38
CA GLY A 182 4.81 1.79 10.84
C GLY A 182 5.82 1.80 9.70
N ASP A 183 7.00 2.37 9.96
CA ASP A 183 8.17 2.26 9.09
C ASP A 183 9.44 2.20 9.93
N ARG A 184 10.57 1.88 9.29
CA ARG A 184 11.88 1.86 9.93
C ARG A 184 12.39 3.30 10.12
N GLY A 185 12.37 3.76 11.37
CA GLY A 185 12.81 5.09 11.75
C GLY A 185 11.83 6.19 11.34
N GLY A 186 11.69 7.21 12.20
CA GLY A 186 10.69 8.26 12.04
C GLY A 186 10.83 9.15 10.82
N MET A 187 12.02 9.19 10.25
CA MET A 187 12.28 9.95 9.02
C MET A 187 11.72 9.28 7.76
N ASN A 188 11.27 8.03 7.86
CA ASN A 188 10.74 7.25 6.73
C ASN A 188 9.22 7.15 6.70
N LEU A 189 8.50 7.79 7.62
CA LEU A 189 7.04 7.82 7.58
C LEU A 189 6.57 8.51 6.29
N LEU A 190 6.32 7.68 5.28
CA LEU A 190 6.00 8.14 3.93
C LEU A 190 4.72 8.97 3.96
N TYR A 191 4.74 10.13 3.29
CA TYR A 191 3.67 11.13 3.28
C TYR A 191 3.36 11.81 4.62
N MET A 192 4.13 11.51 5.67
CA MET A 192 4.03 12.11 6.99
C MET A 192 5.40 12.57 7.53
N ASN A 193 6.41 12.64 6.66
CA ASN A 193 7.77 13.09 6.95
C ASN A 193 8.03 14.51 6.39
N ASP A 194 9.25 15.04 6.60
CA ASP A 194 9.60 16.40 6.17
C ASP A 194 9.77 16.56 4.65
N GLN A 195 9.99 15.47 3.91
CA GLN A 195 10.10 15.49 2.45
C GLN A 195 8.73 15.50 1.76
N GLN A 196 7.73 14.85 2.37
CA GLN A 196 6.38 14.81 1.85
C GLN A 196 5.37 14.69 2.99
N LYS A 197 4.48 15.68 3.11
CA LYS A 197 3.57 15.84 4.27
C LYS A 197 2.09 15.79 3.88
N ASP A 198 1.72 15.28 2.73
CA ASP A 198 0.35 15.47 2.23
C ASP A 198 -0.72 14.73 3.04
N LEU A 199 -0.37 13.69 3.80
CA LEU A 199 -1.32 13.08 4.74
C LEU A 199 -1.51 13.91 6.00
N THR A 200 -0.54 14.74 6.40
CA THR A 200 -0.67 15.56 7.61
C THR A 200 -1.69 16.67 7.47
N GLN A 201 -2.04 17.07 6.26
CA GLN A 201 -3.09 18.07 6.01
C GLN A 201 -4.48 17.64 6.50
N PHE A 202 -4.70 16.35 6.70
CA PHE A 202 -5.97 15.80 7.16
C PHE A 202 -6.04 15.59 8.69
N TYR A 203 -5.00 15.95 9.43
CA TYR A 203 -4.98 15.79 10.91
C TYR A 203 -6.01 16.65 11.63
N ASP A 204 -6.45 17.73 11.01
CA ASP A 204 -7.50 18.61 11.57
C ASP A 204 -8.91 18.08 11.32
N GLU A 205 -9.07 17.03 10.50
CA GLU A 205 -10.34 16.37 10.28
C GLU A 205 -10.79 15.61 11.53
N GLN A 206 -11.98 15.87 12.02
CA GLN A 206 -12.48 15.28 13.27
C GLN A 206 -12.56 13.76 13.24
N SER A 207 -12.86 13.18 12.07
CA SER A 207 -12.99 11.75 11.86
C SER A 207 -11.65 11.05 11.63
N PHE A 208 -10.58 11.77 11.26
CA PHE A 208 -9.29 11.18 10.92
C PHE A 208 -8.28 11.21 12.07
N LYS A 209 -7.68 10.06 12.36
CA LYS A 209 -6.51 9.95 13.25
C LYS A 209 -5.47 9.03 12.64
N ALA A 210 -4.23 9.48 12.58
CA ALA A 210 -3.08 8.64 12.21
C ALA A 210 -2.21 8.39 13.44
N PHE A 211 -1.87 7.13 13.66
CA PHE A 211 -0.97 6.66 14.70
C PHE A 211 0.33 6.23 14.05
N SER A 212 1.27 7.16 13.95
CA SER A 212 2.60 6.88 13.46
C SER A 212 3.50 6.48 14.61
N VAL A 213 4.31 5.44 14.42
CA VAL A 213 5.26 4.99 15.41
C VAL A 213 6.67 5.23 14.94
N LEU A 214 7.38 5.98 15.75
CA LEU A 214 8.81 6.14 15.70
C LEU A 214 9.42 5.06 16.59
N THR A 215 10.12 4.09 16.00
CA THR A 215 10.99 3.23 16.80
C THR A 215 12.31 3.96 17.03
N ASP A 216 12.53 4.40 18.25
CA ASP A 216 13.82 5.01 18.70
C ASP A 216 14.96 3.98 18.73
N ARG A 217 14.70 2.72 18.38
CA ARG A 217 15.67 1.64 18.41
C ARG A 217 16.20 1.39 17.00
N PRO A 218 17.49 1.63 16.72
CA PRO A 218 18.09 1.48 15.39
C PRO A 218 18.01 0.06 14.79
N LEU A 219 17.73 -0.94 15.62
CA LEU A 219 17.65 -2.37 15.24
C LEU A 219 16.22 -2.90 15.21
N SER A 220 15.22 -2.10 15.59
CA SER A 220 13.82 -2.50 15.58
C SER A 220 13.23 -2.37 14.18
N GLY A 221 12.49 -3.39 13.76
CA GLY A 221 11.75 -3.35 12.49
C GLY A 221 10.51 -2.46 12.56
N ALA A 222 9.95 -2.10 11.42
CA ALA A 222 8.68 -1.37 11.32
C ALA A 222 7.54 -2.08 12.08
N GLU A 223 7.63 -3.39 12.20
CA GLU A 223 6.66 -4.25 12.85
C GLU A 223 6.60 -4.05 14.38
N GLU A 224 7.74 -3.84 15.04
CA GLU A 224 7.75 -3.61 16.50
C GLU A 224 7.06 -2.32 16.86
N GLY A 225 7.34 -1.25 16.10
CA GLY A 225 6.67 0.01 16.27
C GLY A 225 5.16 -0.11 16.03
N LEU A 226 4.75 -0.79 14.97
CA LEU A 226 3.34 -1.04 14.70
C LEU A 226 2.69 -1.82 15.86
N GLN A 227 3.36 -2.85 16.40
CA GLN A 227 2.86 -3.63 17.54
C GLN A 227 2.61 -2.75 18.76
N ASP A 228 3.56 -1.87 19.10
CA ASP A 228 3.44 -0.97 20.26
C ASP A 228 2.31 0.05 20.06
N SER A 229 2.17 0.61 18.86
CA SER A 229 1.07 1.52 18.54
C SER A 229 -0.30 0.85 18.67
N LEU A 230 -0.44 -0.34 18.14
CA LEU A 230 -1.67 -1.12 18.24
C LEU A 230 -2.00 -1.47 19.68
N LYS A 231 -1.00 -1.89 20.49
CA LYS A 231 -1.20 -2.20 21.91
C LYS A 231 -1.64 -0.97 22.71
N ASN A 232 -1.01 0.19 22.45
CA ASN A 232 -1.35 1.43 23.15
C ASN A 232 -2.75 1.95 22.80
N ASN A 233 -3.34 1.51 21.70
CA ASN A 233 -4.65 1.91 21.21
C ASN A 233 -5.60 0.72 21.02
N VAL A 234 -5.34 -0.39 21.70
CA VAL A 234 -6.06 -1.65 21.49
C VAL A 234 -7.54 -1.54 21.80
N GLU A 235 -7.91 -0.77 22.82
CA GLU A 235 -9.33 -0.55 23.19
C GLU A 235 -10.10 0.12 22.04
N GLU A 236 -9.50 1.10 21.36
CA GLU A 236 -10.12 1.74 20.20
C GLU A 236 -10.23 0.78 19.02
N CYS A 237 -9.20 -0.02 18.75
CA CYS A 237 -9.24 -1.04 17.71
C CYS A 237 -10.37 -2.05 17.97
N VAL A 238 -10.46 -2.60 19.20
CA VAL A 238 -11.50 -3.57 19.58
C VAL A 238 -12.90 -2.95 19.51
N ARG A 239 -13.05 -1.70 19.99
CA ARG A 239 -14.31 -0.96 19.88
C ARG A 239 -14.77 -0.90 18.43
N LEU A 240 -13.91 -0.44 17.53
CA LEU A 240 -14.22 -0.30 16.11
C LEU A 240 -14.55 -1.66 15.47
N LEU A 241 -13.77 -2.70 15.71
CA LEU A 241 -13.99 -4.02 15.13
C LEU A 241 -15.35 -4.62 15.50
N ARG A 242 -15.88 -4.30 16.68
CA ARG A 242 -17.21 -4.74 17.14
C ARG A 242 -18.35 -3.97 16.50
N GLU A 243 -18.10 -2.82 15.89
CA GLU A 243 -19.11 -2.06 15.19
C GLU A 243 -19.40 -2.66 13.80
N PRO A 244 -20.67 -2.87 13.43
CA PRO A 244 -21.04 -3.60 12.21
C PRO A 244 -20.68 -2.86 10.91
N ASN A 245 -20.40 -1.57 10.99
CA ASN A 245 -20.03 -0.71 9.85
C ASN A 245 -18.52 -0.43 9.78
N THR A 246 -17.69 -1.19 10.48
CA THR A 246 -16.22 -1.04 10.42
C THR A 246 -15.62 -1.94 9.35
N TYR A 247 -14.79 -1.34 8.50
CA TYR A 247 -14.00 -2.01 7.46
C TYR A 247 -12.52 -1.97 7.83
N LEU A 248 -11.88 -3.13 7.80
CA LEU A 248 -10.46 -3.29 8.07
C LEU A 248 -9.67 -3.50 6.78
N TYR A 249 -8.57 -2.77 6.66
CA TYR A 249 -7.64 -2.87 5.53
C TYR A 249 -6.22 -3.07 6.04
N LEU A 250 -5.56 -4.11 5.56
CA LEU A 250 -4.16 -4.43 5.86
C LEU A 250 -3.31 -4.30 4.60
N ALA A 251 -2.24 -3.52 4.64
CA ALA A 251 -1.34 -3.36 3.50
C ALA A 251 0.13 -3.32 3.93
N GLY A 252 0.98 -4.01 3.18
CA GLY A 252 2.42 -4.07 3.47
C GLY A 252 2.98 -5.47 3.37
N GLN A 253 4.03 -5.75 4.15
CA GLN A 253 4.60 -7.09 4.23
C GLN A 253 3.67 -8.04 5.01
N GLU A 254 3.75 -9.35 4.74
CA GLU A 254 2.99 -10.37 5.49
C GLU A 254 3.13 -10.26 7.01
N LYS A 255 4.29 -9.84 7.49
CA LYS A 255 4.53 -9.62 8.92
C LYS A 255 3.56 -8.60 9.53
N THR A 256 3.06 -7.64 8.73
CA THR A 256 2.07 -6.64 9.17
C THR A 256 0.80 -7.31 9.67
N ALA A 257 0.26 -8.27 8.91
CA ALA A 257 -0.92 -9.03 9.31
C ALA A 257 -0.65 -9.88 10.55
N ARG A 258 0.51 -10.53 10.63
CA ARG A 258 0.89 -11.34 11.80
C ARG A 258 0.99 -10.52 13.09
N VAL A 259 1.53 -9.29 12.99
CA VAL A 259 1.61 -8.38 14.13
C VAL A 259 0.22 -7.96 14.59
N PHE A 260 -0.65 -7.62 13.64
CA PHE A 260 -2.04 -7.26 13.95
C PHE A 260 -2.78 -8.43 14.60
N ASP A 261 -2.74 -9.63 14.00
CA ASP A 261 -3.36 -10.83 14.55
C ASP A 261 -2.89 -11.12 15.98
N LYS A 262 -1.57 -11.02 16.24
CA LYS A 262 -1.01 -11.24 17.58
C LYS A 262 -1.57 -10.27 18.62
N VAL A 263 -1.67 -8.98 18.28
CA VAL A 263 -2.23 -7.98 19.21
C VAL A 263 -3.72 -8.23 19.45
N MET A 264 -4.45 -8.64 18.41
CA MET A 264 -5.88 -8.94 18.55
C MET A 264 -6.13 -10.24 19.35
N VAL A 265 -5.29 -11.27 19.18
CA VAL A 265 -5.36 -12.49 20.03
C VAL A 265 -5.22 -12.12 21.50
N ASP A 266 -4.23 -11.29 21.85
CA ASP A 266 -4.05 -10.82 23.23
C ASP A 266 -5.28 -10.03 23.72
N ALA A 267 -5.86 -9.19 22.87
CA ALA A 267 -7.00 -8.34 23.20
C ALA A 267 -8.33 -9.09 23.34
N PHE A 268 -8.54 -10.10 22.51
CA PHE A 268 -9.74 -10.96 22.56
C PHE A 268 -9.61 -12.10 23.57
N GLY A 269 -8.43 -12.30 24.15
CA GLY A 269 -8.14 -13.26 25.22
C GLY A 269 -7.82 -14.67 24.75
N SER A 270 -8.05 -15.02 23.50
CA SER A 270 -7.64 -16.29 22.91
C SER A 270 -7.61 -16.22 21.37
N GLU A 271 -6.83 -17.12 20.78
CA GLU A 271 -6.77 -17.29 19.32
C GLU A 271 -8.13 -17.71 18.72
N GLU A 272 -8.86 -18.57 19.44
CA GLU A 272 -10.19 -19.02 19.03
C GLU A 272 -11.19 -17.85 18.96
N ALA A 273 -11.19 -16.98 19.98
CA ALA A 273 -12.06 -15.80 20.03
C ALA A 273 -11.73 -14.82 18.91
N TRP A 274 -10.45 -14.56 18.66
CA TRP A 274 -10.01 -13.70 17.57
C TRP A 274 -10.35 -14.29 16.19
N ASN A 275 -10.07 -15.58 15.97
CA ASN A 275 -10.36 -16.23 14.68
C ASN A 275 -11.86 -16.22 14.35
N LYS A 276 -12.72 -16.33 15.35
CA LYS A 276 -14.17 -16.21 15.16
C LYS A 276 -14.56 -14.81 14.70
N GLU A 277 -14.02 -13.78 15.34
CA GLU A 277 -14.27 -12.38 14.94
C GLU A 277 -13.74 -12.09 13.54
N LYS A 278 -12.50 -12.49 13.26
CA LYS A 278 -11.87 -12.34 11.95
C LYS A 278 -12.68 -13.03 10.84
N SER A 279 -13.15 -14.26 11.09
CA SER A 279 -14.01 -14.98 10.14
C SER A 279 -15.30 -14.21 9.85
N THR A 280 -15.91 -13.62 10.86
CA THR A 280 -17.11 -12.79 10.70
C THR A 280 -16.83 -11.56 9.81
N LEU A 281 -15.70 -10.88 10.02
CA LEU A 281 -15.29 -9.75 9.21
C LEU A 281 -15.06 -10.14 7.74
N VAL A 282 -14.42 -11.29 7.51
CA VAL A 282 -14.17 -11.84 6.17
C VAL A 282 -15.47 -12.22 5.47
N GLU A 283 -16.36 -12.95 6.14
CA GLU A 283 -17.66 -13.37 5.59
C GLU A 283 -18.56 -12.17 5.22
N GLN A 284 -18.43 -11.09 5.95
CA GLN A 284 -19.18 -9.85 5.72
C GLN A 284 -18.47 -8.89 4.74
N GLU A 285 -17.39 -9.32 4.09
CA GLU A 285 -16.57 -8.51 3.18
C GLU A 285 -16.04 -7.20 3.82
N ARG A 286 -15.84 -7.22 5.14
CA ARG A 286 -15.32 -6.09 5.93
C ARG A 286 -13.83 -6.19 6.25
N TRP A 287 -13.17 -7.24 5.75
CA TRP A 287 -11.73 -7.51 5.88
C TRP A 287 -11.08 -7.58 4.51
N ALA A 288 -10.07 -6.78 4.27
CA ALA A 288 -9.31 -6.80 3.03
C ALA A 288 -7.80 -6.70 3.27
N GLU A 289 -7.02 -7.47 2.51
CA GLU A 289 -5.56 -7.51 2.61
C GLU A 289 -4.90 -7.28 1.25
N LEU A 290 -3.82 -6.49 1.24
CA LEU A 290 -2.87 -6.34 0.15
C LEU A 290 -1.46 -6.56 0.71
N LEU A 291 -1.07 -7.81 0.84
CA LEU A 291 0.20 -8.23 1.42
C LEU A 291 1.17 -8.64 0.33
N TYR A 292 2.47 -8.38 0.55
CA TYR A 292 3.55 -8.77 -0.35
C TYR A 292 4.72 -9.39 0.44
N HIS A 293 5.42 -10.29 -0.23
CA HIS A 293 6.61 -10.98 0.28
C HIS A 293 7.87 -10.16 0.09
#